data_a8c4c727f6b07d58705439f8ce578a4f
#
_entry.id   a8c4c727f6b07d58705439f8ce578a4f
#
_cell.length_a   1.000
_cell.length_b   1.000
_cell.length_c   1.000
_cell.angle_alpha   90.00
_cell.angle_beta   90.00
_cell.angle_gamma   90.00
#
_symmetry.space_group_name_H-M   'P 1'
#
loop_
_entity.id
_entity.type
_entity.pdbx_description
1 polymer ?
#
loop_
_entity_poly.entity_id
_entity_poly.type
_entity_poly.pdbx_seq_one_letter_code
_entity_poly.pdbx_strand_id
1 'polypeptide(L)'
;IRISERLYREGQWKAISPKGLIRKYKEHTSHRKHPVYLLCAGAYVPSDFSIVKAYPNKMFRFGYFPEFKEFTKEQLRKMHVWGEKKNQEEIQIVWAGRFIPLKHPEFALKLAENLKKQGYRFHLHMVGGGELEEELKQSAKRKGMQQEITFYGFLKPAQVRKVMEKCHIHLFTSNFLEGWGAVVNEGMNSGCV
;
A
#
# COMPACT_ATOMS: atom_id res chain seq x y z
N ILE A 1 -15.33 -20.63 -5.52
CA ILE A 1 -14.04 -19.94 -5.55
C ILE A 1 -13.83 -19.27 -4.22
N ARG A 2 -12.63 -19.33 -3.66
CA ARG A 2 -12.18 -18.57 -2.50
C ARG A 2 -11.00 -17.68 -2.91
N ILE A 3 -10.89 -16.51 -2.35
CA ILE A 3 -9.73 -15.63 -2.51
C ILE A 3 -9.09 -15.50 -1.13
N SER A 4 -7.80 -15.61 -1.04
CA SER A 4 -7.08 -15.42 0.22
C SER A 4 -5.73 -14.77 0.03
N GLU A 5 -5.36 -13.97 1.01
CA GLU A 5 -4.01 -13.52 1.28
C GLU A 5 -3.29 -14.56 2.15
N ARG A 6 -2.10 -14.26 2.62
CA ARG A 6 -1.28 -15.17 3.43
C ARG A 6 -1.99 -15.67 4.70
N LEU A 7 -1.83 -16.96 5.01
CA LEU A 7 -2.25 -17.54 6.28
C LEU A 7 -1.42 -17.04 7.46
N TYR A 8 -0.15 -16.82 7.21
CA TYR A 8 0.83 -16.36 8.18
C TYR A 8 1.52 -15.10 7.64
N ARG A 9 1.73 -14.15 8.52
CA ARG A 9 2.55 -12.97 8.30
C ARG A 9 3.57 -12.87 9.44
N GLU A 10 4.74 -12.33 9.17
CA GLU A 10 5.78 -12.18 10.18
C GLU A 10 5.22 -11.46 11.42
N GLY A 11 5.57 -11.96 12.61
CA GLY A 11 5.01 -11.47 13.88
C GLY A 11 3.65 -12.06 14.29
N GLN A 12 2.96 -12.80 13.42
CA GLN A 12 1.68 -13.45 13.75
C GLN A 12 1.86 -14.90 14.24
N TRP A 13 2.67 -15.10 15.28
CA TRP A 13 3.00 -16.44 15.82
C TRP A 13 1.79 -17.30 16.17
N LYS A 14 0.67 -16.68 16.56
CA LYS A 14 -0.58 -17.42 16.85
C LYS A 14 -1.14 -18.15 15.62
N ALA A 15 -0.87 -17.66 14.41
CA ALA A 15 -1.36 -18.29 13.18
C ALA A 15 -0.67 -19.62 12.88
N ILE A 16 0.62 -19.76 13.27
CA ILE A 16 1.43 -20.98 13.09
C ILE A 16 1.55 -21.82 14.38
N SER A 17 0.93 -21.39 15.48
CA SER A 17 0.85 -22.20 16.69
C SER A 17 0.09 -23.53 16.41
N PRO A 18 0.31 -24.61 17.17
CA PRO A 18 -0.42 -25.85 16.97
C PRO A 18 -1.95 -25.67 16.91
N LYS A 19 -2.49 -24.87 17.80
CA LYS A 19 -3.94 -24.51 17.79
C LYS A 19 -4.33 -23.73 16.54
N GLY A 20 -3.50 -22.77 16.10
CA GLY A 20 -3.72 -21.98 14.89
C GLY A 20 -3.71 -22.86 13.64
N LEU A 21 -2.74 -23.76 13.51
CA LEU A 21 -2.65 -24.71 12.38
C LEU A 21 -3.81 -25.69 12.37
N ILE A 22 -4.21 -26.25 13.51
CA ILE A 22 -5.38 -27.14 13.62
C ILE A 22 -6.65 -26.40 13.18
N ARG A 23 -6.85 -25.16 13.63
CA ARG A 23 -8.01 -24.35 13.22
C ARG A 23 -7.99 -24.13 11.70
N LYS A 24 -6.87 -23.71 11.12
CA LYS A 24 -6.71 -23.50 9.68
C LYS A 24 -6.87 -24.79 8.89
N TYR A 25 -6.32 -25.90 9.41
CA TYR A 25 -6.52 -27.19 8.81
C TYR A 25 -8.01 -27.54 8.71
N LYS A 26 -8.76 -27.48 9.81
CA LYS A 26 -10.21 -27.73 9.81
C LYS A 26 -10.98 -26.81 8.88
N GLU A 27 -10.68 -25.52 8.90
CA GLU A 27 -11.35 -24.48 8.10
C GLU A 27 -11.18 -24.73 6.59
N HIS A 28 -9.98 -25.12 6.15
CA HIS A 28 -9.66 -25.24 4.74
C HIS A 28 -9.74 -26.65 4.18
N THR A 29 -9.49 -27.68 5.01
CA THR A 29 -9.57 -29.08 4.53
C THR A 29 -10.97 -29.58 4.32
N SER A 30 -11.98 -28.97 4.94
CA SER A 30 -13.39 -29.24 4.66
C SER A 30 -13.74 -29.14 3.17
N HIS A 31 -13.02 -28.31 2.44
CA HIS A 31 -13.23 -28.10 1.00
C HIS A 31 -12.39 -29.00 0.08
N ARG A 32 -11.55 -29.87 0.67
CA ARG A 32 -10.58 -30.69 -0.12
C ARG A 32 -11.24 -31.59 -1.15
N LYS A 33 -12.38 -32.19 -0.83
CA LYS A 33 -13.15 -33.07 -1.72
C LYS A 33 -14.14 -32.33 -2.63
N HIS A 34 -14.35 -31.05 -2.40
CA HIS A 34 -15.29 -30.25 -3.17
C HIS A 34 -14.58 -29.48 -4.29
N PRO A 35 -15.29 -29.09 -5.36
CA PRO A 35 -14.71 -28.29 -6.46
C PRO A 35 -14.53 -26.82 -6.01
N VAL A 36 -13.83 -26.60 -4.91
CA VAL A 36 -13.50 -25.28 -4.39
C VAL A 36 -12.05 -24.98 -4.74
N TYR A 37 -11.84 -23.90 -5.47
CA TYR A 37 -10.55 -23.43 -5.92
C TYR A 37 -10.12 -22.22 -5.11
N LEU A 38 -8.80 -22.08 -4.89
CA LEU A 38 -8.20 -20.95 -4.17
C LEU A 38 -7.50 -20.02 -5.14
N LEU A 39 -7.90 -18.77 -5.16
CA LEU A 39 -7.18 -17.69 -5.80
C LEU A 39 -6.22 -17.07 -4.79
N CYS A 40 -4.94 -17.22 -5.05
CA CYS A 40 -3.85 -16.87 -4.15
C CYS A 40 -3.42 -15.43 -4.43
N ALA A 41 -3.87 -14.48 -3.58
CA ALA A 41 -3.50 -13.08 -3.65
C ALA A 41 -2.10 -12.88 -3.02
N GLY A 42 -1.06 -13.07 -3.84
CA GLY A 42 0.34 -12.93 -3.46
C GLY A 42 1.17 -14.17 -3.73
N ALA A 43 2.48 -13.97 -3.92
CA ALA A 43 3.41 -15.01 -4.33
C ALA A 43 3.58 -16.14 -3.29
N TYR A 44 3.47 -15.83 -2.02
CA TYR A 44 3.70 -16.76 -0.90
C TYR A 44 2.45 -17.51 -0.44
N VAL A 45 1.27 -17.13 -0.93
CA VAL A 45 0.00 -17.76 -0.51
C VAL A 45 -0.06 -19.26 -0.81
N PRO A 46 0.39 -19.75 -1.99
CA PRO A 46 0.40 -21.17 -2.25
C PRO A 46 1.23 -21.97 -1.25
N SER A 47 2.41 -21.49 -0.87
CA SER A 47 3.26 -22.17 0.12
C SER A 47 2.61 -22.22 1.50
N ASP A 48 1.99 -21.13 1.94
CA ASP A 48 1.28 -21.08 3.22
C ASP A 48 0.15 -22.14 3.27
N PHE A 49 -0.66 -22.25 2.21
CA PHE A 49 -1.77 -23.20 2.16
C PHE A 49 -1.30 -24.66 1.91
N SER A 50 -0.09 -24.85 1.37
CA SER A 50 0.52 -26.16 1.23
C SER A 50 0.88 -26.78 2.59
N ILE A 51 1.25 -25.98 3.59
CA ILE A 51 1.52 -26.44 4.96
C ILE A 51 0.32 -27.19 5.52
N VAL A 52 -0.89 -26.69 5.31
CA VAL A 52 -2.13 -27.33 5.78
C VAL A 52 -2.74 -28.29 4.76
N LYS A 53 -2.07 -28.53 3.61
CA LYS A 53 -2.52 -29.41 2.52
C LYS A 53 -3.98 -29.16 2.11
N ALA A 54 -4.38 -27.90 2.02
CA ALA A 54 -5.79 -27.53 1.91
C ALA A 54 -6.38 -27.66 0.49
N TYR A 55 -5.65 -27.22 -0.54
CA TYR A 55 -6.15 -27.14 -1.91
C TYR A 55 -5.21 -27.83 -2.92
N PRO A 56 -5.00 -29.18 -2.84
CA PRO A 56 -4.09 -29.88 -3.73
C PRO A 56 -4.54 -29.71 -5.20
N ASN A 57 -3.66 -29.18 -6.04
CA ASN A 57 -3.91 -28.92 -7.46
C ASN A 57 -5.09 -27.97 -7.75
N LYS A 58 -5.47 -27.12 -6.78
CA LYS A 58 -6.60 -26.18 -6.87
C LYS A 58 -6.23 -24.76 -6.49
N MET A 59 -4.94 -24.41 -6.54
CA MET A 59 -4.44 -23.08 -6.24
C MET A 59 -4.02 -22.37 -7.52
N PHE A 60 -4.50 -21.14 -7.72
CA PHE A 60 -4.19 -20.31 -8.87
C PHE A 60 -3.65 -18.98 -8.42
N ARG A 61 -2.68 -18.43 -9.15
CA ARG A 61 -2.16 -17.08 -8.91
C ARG A 61 -3.27 -16.06 -9.15
N PHE A 62 -3.33 -15.09 -8.28
CA PHE A 62 -4.30 -14.02 -8.35
C PHE A 62 -3.70 -12.74 -7.78
N GLY A 63 -4.28 -11.59 -8.15
CA GLY A 63 -3.93 -10.28 -7.61
C GLY A 63 -5.15 -9.39 -7.49
N TYR A 64 -4.98 -8.23 -6.88
CA TYR A 64 -5.97 -7.17 -6.94
C TYR A 64 -5.72 -6.36 -8.21
N PHE A 65 -6.78 -6.09 -8.95
CA PHE A 65 -6.74 -5.38 -10.21
C PHE A 65 -7.52 -4.06 -10.05
N PRO A 66 -6.86 -2.98 -9.59
CA PRO A 66 -7.50 -1.66 -9.59
C PRO A 66 -7.81 -1.25 -11.02
N GLU A 67 -8.77 -0.34 -11.17
CA GLU A 67 -9.13 0.22 -12.48
C GLU A 67 -7.87 0.71 -13.19
N PHE A 68 -7.63 0.18 -14.39
CA PHE A 68 -6.50 0.58 -15.20
C PHE A 68 -6.88 1.79 -16.06
N LYS A 69 -6.04 2.83 -16.03
CA LYS A 69 -6.19 4.02 -16.85
C LYS A 69 -5.05 4.07 -17.85
N GLU A 70 -5.39 4.10 -19.11
CA GLU A 70 -4.42 4.29 -20.18
C GLU A 70 -4.07 5.78 -20.36
N PHE A 71 -2.80 6.05 -20.48
CA PHE A 71 -2.28 7.39 -20.76
C PHE A 71 -1.53 7.38 -22.08
N THR A 72 -1.73 8.41 -22.90
CA THR A 72 -0.91 8.62 -24.08
C THR A 72 0.52 9.00 -23.67
N LYS A 73 1.48 8.78 -24.59
CA LYS A 73 2.88 9.21 -24.35
C LYS A 73 2.98 10.71 -24.03
N GLU A 74 2.13 11.53 -24.64
CA GLU A 74 2.10 12.97 -24.38
C GLU A 74 1.56 13.29 -22.99
N GLN A 75 0.50 12.60 -22.55
CA GLN A 75 -0.02 12.74 -21.18
C GLN A 75 1.03 12.34 -20.15
N LEU A 76 1.71 11.20 -20.33
CA LEU A 76 2.80 10.76 -19.45
C LEU A 76 3.94 11.77 -19.39
N ARG A 77 4.34 12.36 -20.53
CA ARG A 77 5.37 13.40 -20.55
C ARG A 77 4.94 14.64 -19.77
N LYS A 78 3.67 15.06 -19.89
CA LYS A 78 3.13 16.22 -19.16
C LYS A 78 2.99 15.96 -17.65
N MET A 79 2.67 14.73 -17.26
CA MET A 79 2.51 14.35 -15.85
C MET A 79 3.86 14.29 -15.11
N HIS A 80 4.91 13.89 -15.79
CA HIS A 80 6.22 13.60 -15.21
C HIS A 80 7.36 14.28 -15.98
N VAL A 81 7.30 15.61 -16.07
CA VAL A 81 8.43 16.40 -16.63
C VAL A 81 9.60 16.38 -15.64
N TRP A 82 10.12 15.16 -15.39
CA TRP A 82 11.34 14.95 -14.65
C TRP A 82 12.51 14.89 -15.62
N GLY A 83 13.38 15.86 -15.61
CA GLY A 83 14.65 15.75 -16.27
C GLY A 83 15.17 16.99 -16.99
N GLU A 84 14.33 17.89 -17.45
CA GLU A 84 14.82 19.06 -18.21
C GLU A 84 15.13 20.28 -17.34
N LYS A 85 14.60 20.34 -16.10
CA LYS A 85 14.84 21.42 -15.14
C LYS A 85 15.24 20.89 -13.75
N LYS A 86 16.31 20.15 -13.69
CA LYS A 86 16.79 19.40 -12.51
C LYS A 86 16.89 20.16 -11.17
N ASN A 87 16.86 21.48 -11.13
CA ASN A 87 17.17 22.24 -9.92
C ASN A 87 16.07 23.20 -9.43
N GLN A 88 14.87 23.21 -10.02
CA GLN A 88 13.84 24.19 -9.63
C GLN A 88 12.45 23.62 -9.37
N GLU A 89 12.18 22.37 -9.67
CA GLU A 89 10.85 21.78 -9.48
C GLU A 89 10.69 21.21 -8.07
N GLU A 90 9.54 21.46 -7.48
CA GLU A 90 9.14 20.94 -6.19
C GLU A 90 8.76 19.45 -6.33
N ILE A 91 9.40 18.58 -5.55
CA ILE A 91 9.12 17.13 -5.55
C ILE A 91 7.75 16.88 -4.95
N GLN A 92 6.80 16.39 -5.74
CA GLN A 92 5.48 16.02 -5.27
C GLN A 92 5.49 14.56 -4.81
N ILE A 93 5.17 14.32 -3.54
CA ILE A 93 5.21 13.01 -2.89
C ILE A 93 3.82 12.69 -2.36
N VAL A 94 3.28 11.50 -2.62
CA VAL A 94 2.02 11.06 -2.04
C VAL A 94 2.19 9.87 -1.13
N TRP A 95 1.50 9.91 0.00
CA TRP A 95 1.24 8.79 0.87
C TRP A 95 -0.27 8.61 0.98
N ALA A 96 -0.79 7.42 0.66
CA ALA A 96 -2.22 7.16 0.67
C ALA A 96 -2.54 5.87 1.43
N GLY A 97 -3.42 5.97 2.43
CA GLY A 97 -3.81 4.83 3.25
C GLY A 97 -4.53 5.21 4.53
N ARG A 98 -4.88 4.22 5.34
CA ARG A 98 -5.41 4.46 6.69
C ARG A 98 -4.26 4.87 7.63
N PHE A 99 -4.47 5.89 8.44
CA PHE A 99 -3.49 6.33 9.45
C PHE A 99 -3.57 5.41 10.68
N ILE A 100 -2.99 4.22 10.54
CA ILE A 100 -2.95 3.16 11.55
C ILE A 100 -1.52 2.62 11.69
N PRO A 101 -1.15 2.00 12.83
CA PRO A 101 0.22 1.52 13.09
C PRO A 101 0.78 0.60 12.00
N LEU A 102 -0.07 -0.29 11.44
CA LEU A 102 0.34 -1.20 10.35
C LEU A 102 0.92 -0.47 9.14
N LYS A 103 0.41 0.72 8.84
CA LYS A 103 0.76 1.49 7.63
C LYS A 103 1.95 2.42 7.83
N HIS A 104 2.37 2.66 9.07
CA HIS A 104 3.49 3.52 9.44
C HIS A 104 3.51 4.89 8.74
N PRO A 105 2.41 5.67 8.81
CA PRO A 105 2.38 6.99 8.17
C PRO A 105 3.42 7.97 8.74
N GLU A 106 3.92 7.75 9.95
CA GLU A 106 4.96 8.55 10.58
C GLU A 106 6.29 8.53 9.81
N PHE A 107 6.57 7.49 9.02
CA PHE A 107 7.77 7.45 8.18
C PHE A 107 7.71 8.45 7.03
N ALA A 108 6.52 8.77 6.51
CA ALA A 108 6.36 9.84 5.54
C ALA A 108 6.74 11.20 6.13
N LEU A 109 6.36 11.47 7.40
CA LEU A 109 6.76 12.69 8.10
C LEU A 109 8.27 12.73 8.40
N LYS A 110 8.88 11.60 8.75
CA LYS A 110 10.33 11.50 8.94
C LYS A 110 11.09 11.79 7.65
N LEU A 111 10.60 11.28 6.51
CA LEU A 111 11.17 11.60 5.21
C LEU A 111 11.06 13.10 4.92
N ALA A 112 9.87 13.70 5.11
CA ALA A 112 9.64 15.12 4.91
C ALA A 112 10.60 15.98 5.76
N GLU A 113 10.79 15.63 7.03
CA GLU A 113 11.74 16.31 7.91
C GLU A 113 13.20 16.24 7.38
N ASN A 114 13.61 15.07 6.89
CA ASN A 114 14.94 14.89 6.33
C ASN A 114 15.14 15.68 5.03
N LEU A 115 14.14 15.67 4.15
CA LEU A 115 14.17 16.47 2.92
C LEU A 115 14.28 17.97 3.22
N LYS A 116 13.50 18.46 4.19
CA LYS A 116 13.56 19.85 4.63
C LYS A 116 14.95 20.22 5.20
N LYS A 117 15.52 19.36 6.06
CA LYS A 117 16.88 19.56 6.61
C LYS A 117 17.96 19.60 5.54
N GLN A 118 17.79 18.86 4.44
CA GLN A 118 18.72 18.82 3.32
C GLN A 118 18.48 19.92 2.28
N GLY A 119 17.47 20.78 2.49
CA GLY A 119 17.17 21.90 1.60
C GLY A 119 16.42 21.54 0.32
N TYR A 120 15.85 20.33 0.21
CA TYR A 120 15.04 19.98 -0.93
C TYR A 120 13.70 20.72 -0.92
N ARG A 121 13.25 21.14 -2.09
CA ARG A 121 11.89 21.64 -2.29
C ARG A 121 10.96 20.46 -2.57
N PHE A 122 9.97 20.26 -1.73
CA PHE A 122 9.02 19.14 -1.86
C PHE A 122 7.66 19.52 -1.28
N HIS A 123 6.63 18.78 -1.70
CA HIS A 123 5.33 18.78 -1.06
C HIS A 123 4.86 17.36 -0.82
N LEU A 124 4.44 17.06 0.42
CA LEU A 124 3.93 15.74 0.83
C LEU A 124 2.40 15.78 0.94
N HIS A 125 1.75 14.96 0.14
CA HIS A 125 0.30 14.78 0.13
C HIS A 125 -0.07 13.55 0.97
N MET A 126 -0.68 13.77 2.15
CA MET A 126 -1.15 12.74 3.06
C MET A 126 -2.64 12.48 2.83
N VAL A 127 -2.98 11.37 2.17
CA VAL A 127 -4.36 11.01 1.79
C VAL A 127 -4.87 9.88 2.66
N GLY A 128 -6.00 10.11 3.34
CA GLY A 128 -6.65 9.15 4.23
C GLY A 128 -6.86 9.70 5.62
N GLY A 129 -7.22 8.83 6.53
CA GLY A 129 -7.46 9.18 7.93
C GLY A 129 -7.37 7.93 8.81
N GLY A 130 -7.48 8.11 10.13
CA GLY A 130 -7.44 7.03 11.09
C GLY A 130 -6.99 7.51 12.47
N GLU A 131 -6.75 6.56 13.36
CA GLU A 131 -6.44 6.84 14.77
C GLU A 131 -5.17 7.67 15.00
N LEU A 132 -4.22 7.67 14.06
CA LEU A 132 -2.98 8.43 14.16
C LEU A 132 -3.08 9.83 13.54
N GLU A 133 -4.22 10.24 12.99
CA GLU A 133 -4.34 11.48 12.20
C GLU A 133 -3.97 12.72 13.01
N GLU A 134 -4.53 12.87 14.20
CA GLU A 134 -4.28 14.03 15.05
C GLU A 134 -2.82 14.11 15.51
N GLU A 135 -2.23 12.96 15.86
CA GLU A 135 -0.82 12.89 16.25
C GLU A 135 0.10 13.33 15.10
N LEU A 136 -0.19 12.87 13.87
CA LEU A 136 0.57 13.23 12.67
C LEU A 136 0.47 14.73 12.37
N LYS A 137 -0.75 15.32 12.44
CA LYS A 137 -0.96 16.76 12.24
C LYS A 137 -0.20 17.59 13.27
N GLN A 138 -0.30 17.21 14.54
CA GLN A 138 0.45 17.86 15.62
C GLN A 138 1.96 17.72 15.44
N SER A 139 2.44 16.54 15.01
CA SER A 139 3.86 16.31 14.73
C SER A 139 4.33 17.23 13.60
N ALA A 140 3.58 17.32 12.50
CA ALA A 140 3.90 18.21 11.38
C ALA A 140 3.97 19.68 11.84
N LYS A 141 3.01 20.11 12.69
CA LYS A 141 2.98 21.45 13.27
C LYS A 141 4.20 21.72 14.17
N ARG A 142 4.52 20.81 15.10
CA ARG A 142 5.69 20.97 16.00
C ARG A 142 7.01 21.09 15.24
N LYS A 143 7.10 20.44 14.06
CA LYS A 143 8.27 20.48 13.19
C LYS A 143 8.26 21.62 12.17
N GLY A 144 7.26 22.50 12.22
CA GLY A 144 7.15 23.64 11.32
C GLY A 144 6.99 23.25 9.85
N MET A 145 6.29 22.12 9.57
CA MET A 145 6.14 21.57 8.20
C MET A 145 4.72 21.76 7.61
N GLN A 146 3.96 22.73 8.13
CA GLN A 146 2.57 22.94 7.69
C GLN A 146 2.46 23.40 6.23
N GLN A 147 3.49 24.04 5.71
CA GLN A 147 3.52 24.50 4.32
C GLN A 147 3.91 23.40 3.34
N GLU A 148 4.72 22.43 3.79
CA GLU A 148 5.21 21.33 2.95
C GLU A 148 4.31 20.09 2.99
N ILE A 149 3.30 20.04 3.89
CA ILE A 149 2.45 18.85 4.04
C ILE A 149 0.97 19.24 3.99
N THR A 150 0.24 18.58 3.10
CA THR A 150 -1.23 18.68 3.03
C THR A 150 -1.89 17.39 3.48
N PHE A 151 -2.79 17.48 4.47
CA PHE A 151 -3.65 16.37 4.89
C PHE A 151 -5.02 16.50 4.23
N TYR A 152 -5.39 15.52 3.40
CA TYR A 152 -6.63 15.56 2.63
C TYR A 152 -7.82 14.92 3.34
N GLY A 153 -7.59 14.15 4.41
CA GLY A 153 -8.62 13.29 4.98
C GLY A 153 -9.03 12.17 4.01
N PHE A 154 -10.21 11.61 4.25
CA PHE A 154 -10.76 10.56 3.39
C PHE A 154 -11.24 11.14 2.06
N LEU A 155 -10.72 10.61 0.96
CA LEU A 155 -11.12 10.93 -0.39
C LEU A 155 -11.78 9.72 -1.07
N LYS A 156 -12.68 9.96 -2.03
CA LYS A 156 -13.19 8.91 -2.93
C LYS A 156 -12.05 8.38 -3.83
N PRO A 157 -12.08 7.09 -4.25
CA PRO A 157 -10.99 6.51 -5.06
C PRO A 157 -10.58 7.35 -6.28
N ALA A 158 -11.54 7.89 -7.02
CA ALA A 158 -11.26 8.75 -8.16
C ALA A 158 -10.53 10.06 -7.78
N GLN A 159 -10.75 10.58 -6.58
CA GLN A 159 -10.06 11.77 -6.09
C GLN A 159 -8.63 11.43 -5.62
N VAL A 160 -8.45 10.26 -4.98
CA VAL A 160 -7.12 9.74 -4.63
C VAL A 160 -6.26 9.62 -5.89
N ARG A 161 -6.81 9.03 -6.96
CA ARG A 161 -6.12 8.92 -8.24
C ARG A 161 -5.70 10.27 -8.82
N LYS A 162 -6.58 11.29 -8.75
CA LYS A 162 -6.25 12.65 -9.20
C LYS A 162 -5.12 13.29 -8.39
N VAL A 163 -4.98 12.97 -7.11
CA VAL A 163 -3.83 13.41 -6.30
C VAL A 163 -2.57 12.68 -6.76
N MET A 164 -2.63 11.35 -6.89
CA MET A 164 -1.50 10.54 -7.36
C MET A 164 -0.99 10.97 -8.73
N GLU A 165 -1.89 11.27 -9.68
CA GLU A 165 -1.55 11.75 -11.04
C GLU A 165 -0.74 13.06 -11.07
N LYS A 166 -0.71 13.81 -9.97
CA LYS A 166 0.08 15.04 -9.81
C LYS A 166 1.39 14.80 -9.07
N CYS A 167 1.60 13.60 -8.55
CA CYS A 167 2.74 13.27 -7.71
C CYS A 167 3.79 12.46 -8.49
N HIS A 168 5.04 12.67 -8.15
CA HIS A 168 6.18 11.99 -8.74
C HIS A 168 6.47 10.67 -8.02
N ILE A 169 6.33 10.67 -6.69
CA ILE A 169 6.71 9.54 -5.82
C ILE A 169 5.51 9.11 -4.99
N HIS A 170 5.24 7.80 -4.97
CA HIS A 170 4.31 7.18 -4.04
C HIS A 170 5.04 6.46 -2.92
N LEU A 171 4.81 6.86 -1.67
CA LEU A 171 5.40 6.22 -0.51
C LEU A 171 4.53 5.06 -0.02
N PHE A 172 5.16 3.91 0.14
CA PHE A 172 4.55 2.74 0.75
C PHE A 172 5.36 2.27 1.96
N THR A 173 4.83 2.51 3.15
CA THR A 173 5.54 2.33 4.43
C THR A 173 5.00 1.20 5.29
N SER A 174 4.02 0.43 4.79
CA SER A 174 3.40 -0.67 5.53
C SER A 174 4.41 -1.74 5.97
N ASN A 175 4.17 -2.31 7.14
CA ASN A 175 4.98 -3.43 7.64
C ASN A 175 4.51 -4.78 7.06
N PHE A 176 5.12 -5.89 7.52
CA PHE A 176 4.85 -7.26 7.07
C PHE A 176 3.42 -7.77 7.34
N LEU A 177 2.61 -7.02 8.09
CA LEU A 177 1.19 -7.34 8.30
C LEU A 177 0.31 -6.87 7.14
N GLU A 178 0.87 -6.11 6.19
CA GLU A 178 0.16 -5.75 4.97
C GLU A 178 -0.15 -6.98 4.12
N GLY A 179 -1.34 -6.99 3.51
CA GLY A 179 -1.74 -8.06 2.60
C GLY A 179 -1.13 -7.92 1.20
N TRP A 180 -1.81 -7.17 0.36
CA TRP A 180 -1.40 -6.93 -1.03
C TRP A 180 -0.77 -5.55 -1.24
N GLY A 181 -1.28 -4.53 -0.57
CA GLY A 181 -0.87 -3.16 -0.82
C GLY A 181 -1.41 -2.61 -2.14
N ALA A 182 -2.71 -2.80 -2.42
CA ALA A 182 -3.34 -2.41 -3.69
C ALA A 182 -3.07 -0.94 -4.10
N VAL A 183 -2.86 -0.07 -3.13
CA VAL A 183 -2.52 1.34 -3.35
C VAL A 183 -1.20 1.54 -4.14
N VAL A 184 -0.27 0.57 -4.08
CA VAL A 184 0.96 0.59 -4.89
C VAL A 184 0.62 0.45 -6.37
N ASN A 185 -0.28 -0.49 -6.72
CA ASN A 185 -0.74 -0.63 -8.10
C ASN A 185 -1.44 0.64 -8.61
N GLU A 186 -2.20 1.31 -7.74
CA GLU A 186 -2.85 2.58 -8.06
C GLU A 186 -1.82 3.70 -8.28
N GLY A 187 -0.82 3.81 -7.42
CA GLY A 187 0.28 4.77 -7.56
C GLY A 187 1.05 4.56 -8.86
N MET A 188 1.51 3.34 -9.12
CA MET A 188 2.21 3.00 -10.37
C MET A 188 1.36 3.29 -11.62
N ASN A 189 0.07 2.92 -11.59
CA ASN A 189 -0.84 3.21 -12.71
C ASN A 189 -1.19 4.71 -12.84
N SER A 190 -0.90 5.52 -11.82
CA SER A 190 -0.98 6.98 -11.87
C SER A 190 0.33 7.63 -12.29
N GLY A 191 1.37 6.83 -12.59
CA GLY A 191 2.68 7.25 -13.04
C GLY A 191 3.66 7.61 -11.92
N CYS A 192 3.34 7.37 -10.66
CA CYS A 192 4.31 7.53 -9.58
C CYS A 192 5.39 6.43 -9.63
N VAL A 193 6.58 6.78 -9.19
CA VAL A 193 7.66 5.84 -8.85
C VAL A 193 7.66 5.55 -7.36
#